data_f24c7e7139bffb11024c27eaf94b4eeb
#
_entry.id   f24c7e7139bffb11024c27eaf94b4eeb
#
_cell.length_a   1.000
_cell.length_b   1.000
_cell.length_c   1.000
_cell.angle_alpha   90.00
_cell.angle_beta   90.00
_cell.angle_gamma   90.00
#
_symmetry.space_group_name_H-M   'P 1'
#
loop_
_entity.id
_entity.type
_entity.pdbx_description
1 polymer ?
#
loop_
_entity_poly.entity_id
_entity_poly.type
_entity_poly.pdbx_seq_one_letter_code
_entity_poly.pdbx_strand_id
1 'polypeptide(L)'
;MKNIVELQIPEPKGRGDYMGSGDASTCVGENKYQSPQQLATVKQAIRAGTYQEPQSNTLMRFGSFAGPWVLDEFSEQTGQVVMDREKWFRHPEHPFIGCHVDGVTIHKGIPAVVESKTTSLYYSELPQGIIAQVQQQLACTGYELAFVPVFRQGRDFHVYEVEADPMYQDFVINKMVEVWGHVLNETLPPPMTPDDFKERYPDDFGGEALASREAVRMVEKLHWLKDAITKA
;
A
#
# COMPACT_ATOMS: atom_id res chain seq x y z
N MET A 1 -26.63 9.18 14.25
CA MET A 1 -25.32 9.65 14.74
C MET A 1 -24.77 8.61 15.70
N LYS A 2 -23.87 7.73 15.24
CA LYS A 2 -23.13 6.85 16.15
C LYS A 2 -22.08 7.71 16.84
N ASN A 3 -22.12 7.79 18.17
CA ASN A 3 -21.05 8.37 18.97
C ASN A 3 -19.77 7.56 18.72
N ILE A 4 -18.89 8.09 17.90
CA ILE A 4 -17.52 7.60 17.81
C ILE A 4 -16.86 8.03 19.11
N VAL A 5 -16.86 7.15 20.09
CA VAL A 5 -15.97 7.26 21.24
C VAL A 5 -14.57 7.10 20.65
N GLU A 6 -13.84 8.19 20.57
CA GLU A 6 -12.43 8.21 20.27
C GLU A 6 -11.70 7.45 21.39
N LEU A 7 -11.68 6.12 21.28
CA LEU A 7 -10.80 5.31 22.11
C LEU A 7 -9.37 5.75 21.77
N GLN A 8 -8.75 6.50 22.66
CA GLN A 8 -7.33 6.85 22.58
C GLN A 8 -6.49 5.59 22.79
N ILE A 9 -6.51 4.72 21.79
CA ILE A 9 -5.61 3.58 21.76
C ILE A 9 -4.25 4.14 21.28
N PRO A 10 -3.17 3.99 22.04
CA PRO A 10 -1.90 4.57 21.69
C PRO A 10 -1.43 4.07 20.33
N GLU A 11 -0.76 4.95 19.59
CA GLU A 11 -0.07 4.62 18.35
C GLU A 11 0.91 3.45 18.57
N PRO A 12 1.02 2.49 17.63
CA PRO A 12 1.98 1.40 17.72
C PRO A 12 3.41 1.93 17.81
N LYS A 13 4.25 1.27 18.60
CA LYS A 13 5.63 1.71 18.83
C LYS A 13 6.55 1.55 17.61
N GLY A 14 6.15 0.76 16.63
CA GLY A 14 6.97 0.52 15.44
C GLY A 14 6.22 -0.15 14.30
N ARG A 15 6.80 -0.08 13.11
CA ARG A 15 6.21 -0.63 11.86
C ARG A 15 5.98 -2.14 11.89
N GLY A 16 6.60 -2.87 12.81
CA GLY A 16 6.37 -4.31 13.02
C GLY A 16 5.09 -4.62 13.79
N ASP A 17 4.46 -3.64 14.41
CA ASP A 17 3.31 -3.84 15.29
C ASP A 17 1.96 -3.56 14.62
N TYR A 18 1.98 -3.12 13.36
CA TYR A 18 0.76 -2.79 12.61
C TYR A 18 0.96 -2.89 11.09
N MET A 19 -0.16 -2.90 10.38
CA MET A 19 -0.24 -2.77 8.92
C MET A 19 -0.64 -1.34 8.57
N GLY A 20 0.27 -0.61 7.92
CA GLY A 20 0.07 0.78 7.51
C GLY A 20 -0.61 0.93 6.16
N SER A 21 -1.03 2.15 5.80
CA SER A 21 -1.64 2.41 4.49
C SER A 21 -0.70 2.14 3.32
N GLY A 22 0.60 2.37 3.48
CA GLY A 22 1.60 2.00 2.48
C GLY A 22 1.71 0.50 2.22
N ASP A 23 1.35 -0.35 3.21
CA ASP A 23 1.36 -1.80 3.06
C ASP A 23 0.16 -2.31 2.23
N ALA A 24 -0.93 -1.53 2.12
CA ALA A 24 -2.15 -1.91 1.42
C ALA A 24 -1.87 -2.28 -0.05
N SER A 25 -1.12 -1.44 -0.77
CA SER A 25 -0.74 -1.70 -2.16
C SER A 25 0.03 -3.00 -2.33
N THR A 26 0.90 -3.32 -1.38
CA THR A 26 1.65 -4.58 -1.36
C THR A 26 0.73 -5.78 -1.10
N CYS A 27 -0.18 -5.67 -0.14
CA CYS A 27 -1.10 -6.76 0.20
C CYS A 27 -2.04 -7.15 -0.94
N VAL A 28 -2.44 -6.20 -1.78
CA VAL A 28 -3.27 -6.46 -2.96
C VAL A 28 -2.48 -6.80 -4.23
N GLY A 29 -1.14 -6.84 -4.16
CA GLY A 29 -0.27 -7.18 -5.29
C GLY A 29 -0.01 -6.04 -6.28
N GLU A 30 -0.35 -4.80 -5.93
CA GLU A 30 -0.20 -3.60 -6.79
C GLU A 30 1.11 -2.83 -6.53
N ASN A 31 1.96 -3.33 -5.65
CA ASN A 31 3.28 -2.76 -5.41
C ASN A 31 4.34 -3.49 -6.23
N LYS A 32 4.88 -2.81 -7.25
CA LYS A 32 5.91 -3.37 -8.13
C LYS A 32 7.29 -3.57 -7.48
N TYR A 33 7.50 -3.04 -6.27
CA TYR A 33 8.79 -3.10 -5.58
C TYR A 33 8.82 -4.12 -4.44
N GLN A 34 7.67 -4.57 -3.99
CA GLN A 34 7.57 -5.47 -2.84
C GLN A 34 6.34 -6.37 -2.99
N SER A 35 6.55 -7.68 -2.82
CA SER A 35 5.47 -8.67 -2.77
C SER A 35 4.90 -8.82 -1.36
N PRO A 36 3.70 -9.44 -1.21
CA PRO A 36 3.16 -9.80 0.11
C PRO A 36 4.12 -10.71 0.92
N GLN A 37 4.84 -11.63 0.27
CA GLN A 37 5.84 -12.48 0.93
C GLN A 37 6.97 -11.63 1.52
N GLN A 38 7.55 -10.73 0.73
CA GLN A 38 8.62 -9.83 1.17
C GLN A 38 8.14 -8.89 2.29
N LEU A 39 6.89 -8.39 2.22
CA LEU A 39 6.32 -7.59 3.30
C LEU A 39 6.23 -8.39 4.60
N ALA A 40 5.73 -9.63 4.55
CA ALA A 40 5.66 -10.49 5.73
C ALA A 40 7.05 -10.75 6.32
N THR A 41 8.04 -11.09 5.48
CA THR A 41 9.45 -11.26 5.89
C THR A 41 10.00 -10.03 6.60
N VAL A 42 9.79 -8.84 6.02
CA VAL A 42 10.24 -7.56 6.61
C VAL A 42 9.58 -7.32 7.97
N LYS A 43 8.28 -7.50 8.09
CA LYS A 43 7.56 -7.29 9.35
C LYS A 43 7.98 -8.29 10.43
N GLN A 44 8.19 -9.56 10.08
CA GLN A 44 8.73 -10.57 10.98
C GLN A 44 10.13 -10.18 11.47
N ALA A 45 11.02 -9.73 10.58
CA ALA A 45 12.36 -9.27 10.92
C ALA A 45 12.35 -8.04 11.84
N ILE A 46 11.43 -7.07 11.63
CA ILE A 46 11.26 -5.91 12.51
C ILE A 46 10.85 -6.40 13.92
N ARG A 47 9.87 -7.30 14.02
CA ARG A 47 9.40 -7.86 15.29
C ARG A 47 10.48 -8.64 16.03
N ALA A 48 11.35 -9.34 15.30
CA ALA A 48 12.49 -10.07 15.83
C ALA A 48 13.68 -9.14 16.19
N GLY A 49 13.64 -7.85 15.84
CA GLY A 49 14.74 -6.91 16.06
C GLY A 49 15.97 -7.15 15.16
N THR A 50 15.81 -7.88 14.06
CA THR A 50 16.88 -8.22 13.12
C THR A 50 16.85 -7.38 11.83
N TYR A 51 15.80 -6.58 11.63
CA TYR A 51 15.64 -5.76 10.45
C TYR A 51 16.62 -4.60 10.43
N GLN A 52 17.26 -4.41 9.29
CA GLN A 52 18.06 -3.21 9.01
C GLN A 52 17.32 -2.35 7.98
N GLU A 53 16.95 -1.16 8.39
CA GLU A 53 16.25 -0.25 7.51
C GLU A 53 17.15 0.17 6.34
N PRO A 54 16.71 0.00 5.07
CA PRO A 54 17.51 0.41 3.93
C PRO A 54 17.67 1.93 3.92
N GLN A 55 18.83 2.39 3.46
CA GLN A 55 19.05 3.83 3.32
C GLN A 55 18.04 4.44 2.35
N SER A 56 17.43 5.56 2.77
CA SER A 56 16.50 6.29 1.92
C SER A 56 17.21 6.82 0.67
N ASN A 57 16.64 6.54 -0.49
CA ASN A 57 17.14 7.07 -1.76
C ASN A 57 16.74 8.55 -1.97
N THR A 58 17.29 9.17 -3.01
CA THR A 58 17.04 10.59 -3.32
C THR A 58 15.56 10.87 -3.58
N LEU A 59 14.83 9.95 -4.24
CA LEU A 59 13.42 10.13 -4.54
C LEU A 59 12.56 10.08 -3.27
N MET A 60 12.87 9.17 -2.35
CA MET A 60 12.19 9.09 -1.05
C MET A 60 12.41 10.37 -0.23
N ARG A 61 13.66 10.84 -0.15
CA ARG A 61 13.97 12.11 0.55
C ARG A 61 13.27 13.30 -0.08
N PHE A 62 13.21 13.35 -1.44
CA PHE A 62 12.49 14.40 -2.14
C PHE A 62 10.98 14.34 -1.83
N GLY A 63 10.36 13.16 -1.84
CA GLY A 63 8.96 12.99 -1.47
C GLY A 63 8.65 13.52 -0.07
N SER A 64 9.47 13.17 0.93
CA SER A 64 9.32 13.68 2.30
C SER A 64 9.53 15.20 2.40
N PHE A 65 10.44 15.75 1.62
CA PHE A 65 10.67 17.19 1.55
C PHE A 65 9.51 17.95 0.90
N ALA A 66 8.99 17.42 -0.21
CA ALA A 66 7.97 18.08 -1.01
C ALA A 66 6.54 17.87 -0.47
N GLY A 67 6.29 16.82 0.32
CA GLY A 67 4.96 16.51 0.85
C GLY A 67 4.26 17.70 1.52
N PRO A 68 4.88 18.38 2.49
CA PRO A 68 4.28 19.57 3.11
C PRO A 68 3.92 20.67 2.12
N TRP A 69 4.78 20.91 1.12
CA TRP A 69 4.52 21.90 0.08
C TRP A 69 3.34 21.47 -0.83
N VAL A 70 3.22 20.18 -1.15
CA VAL A 70 2.08 19.66 -1.94
C VAL A 70 0.76 19.90 -1.22
N LEU A 71 0.72 19.78 0.11
CA LEU A 71 -0.47 20.08 0.91
C LEU A 71 -0.78 21.59 0.95
N ASP A 72 0.25 22.44 1.01
CA ASP A 72 0.08 23.89 0.96
C ASP A 72 -0.42 24.32 -0.42
N GLU A 73 0.15 23.77 -1.50
CA GLU A 73 -0.28 24.01 -2.88
C GLU A 73 -1.72 23.54 -3.12
N PHE A 74 -2.12 22.39 -2.57
CA PHE A 74 -3.51 21.94 -2.59
C PHE A 74 -4.43 22.97 -1.95
N SER A 75 -4.04 23.51 -0.78
CA SER A 75 -4.83 24.53 -0.10
C SER A 75 -4.94 25.82 -0.92
N GLU A 76 -3.85 26.24 -1.56
CA GLU A 76 -3.82 27.45 -2.39
C GLU A 76 -4.71 27.30 -3.64
N GLN A 77 -4.61 26.17 -4.35
CA GLN A 77 -5.36 25.96 -5.59
C GLN A 77 -6.85 25.68 -5.36
N THR A 78 -7.21 25.02 -4.25
CA THR A 78 -8.60 24.61 -4.00
C THR A 78 -9.36 25.53 -3.03
N GLY A 79 -8.64 26.36 -2.27
CA GLY A 79 -9.20 27.14 -1.17
C GLY A 79 -9.56 26.29 0.06
N GLN A 80 -9.22 25.01 0.08
CA GLN A 80 -9.49 24.11 1.19
C GLN A 80 -8.32 24.09 2.18
N VAL A 81 -8.60 24.27 3.46
CA VAL A 81 -7.57 24.24 4.52
C VAL A 81 -7.26 22.81 4.90
N VAL A 82 -5.97 22.44 4.84
CA VAL A 82 -5.49 21.15 5.32
C VAL A 82 -5.17 21.24 6.81
N MET A 83 -5.86 20.43 7.59
CA MET A 83 -5.74 20.30 9.04
C MET A 83 -5.23 18.91 9.42
N ASP A 84 -4.99 18.69 10.71
CA ASP A 84 -4.68 17.38 11.29
C ASP A 84 -3.58 16.63 10.50
N ARG A 85 -2.49 17.33 10.13
CA ARG A 85 -1.37 16.75 9.40
C ARG A 85 -0.71 15.64 10.22
N GLU A 86 -0.34 14.53 9.53
CA GLU A 86 0.28 13.34 10.15
C GLU A 86 -0.58 12.70 11.26
N LYS A 87 -1.90 12.89 11.22
CA LYS A 87 -2.79 12.32 12.22
C LYS A 87 -2.91 10.81 12.05
N TRP A 88 -2.79 10.11 13.18
CA TRP A 88 -2.97 8.67 13.25
C TRP A 88 -4.45 8.29 13.33
N PHE A 89 -4.85 7.32 12.52
CA PHE A 89 -6.16 6.67 12.57
C PHE A 89 -6.00 5.16 12.61
N ARG A 90 -6.96 4.47 13.20
CA ARG A 90 -6.96 3.03 13.36
C ARG A 90 -8.27 2.44 12.85
N HIS A 91 -8.16 1.27 12.19
CA HIS A 91 -9.33 0.55 11.74
C HIS A 91 -10.20 0.11 12.94
N PRO A 92 -11.54 0.33 12.90
CA PRO A 92 -12.41 0.09 14.04
C PRO A 92 -12.48 -1.37 14.46
N GLU A 93 -12.40 -2.32 13.53
CA GLU A 93 -12.52 -3.75 13.78
C GLU A 93 -11.18 -4.48 13.84
N HIS A 94 -10.13 -3.94 13.21
CA HIS A 94 -8.81 -4.54 13.14
C HIS A 94 -7.74 -3.61 13.75
N PRO A 95 -7.50 -3.69 15.08
CA PRO A 95 -6.64 -2.76 15.80
C PRO A 95 -5.18 -2.72 15.32
N PHE A 96 -4.73 -3.73 14.58
CA PHE A 96 -3.41 -3.81 13.97
C PHE A 96 -3.35 -3.17 12.58
N ILE A 97 -4.46 -2.65 12.05
CA ILE A 97 -4.51 -1.87 10.81
C ILE A 97 -4.69 -0.41 11.18
N GLY A 98 -3.86 0.46 10.62
CA GLY A 98 -3.96 1.88 10.85
C GLY A 98 -3.18 2.70 9.83
N CYS A 99 -3.30 4.01 9.90
CA CYS A 99 -2.62 4.90 8.98
C CYS A 99 -2.32 6.25 9.62
N HIS A 100 -1.25 6.88 9.18
CA HIS A 100 -1.12 8.31 9.21
C HIS A 100 -1.71 8.84 7.90
N VAL A 101 -2.54 9.87 7.99
CA VAL A 101 -2.97 10.63 6.82
C VAL A 101 -2.11 11.88 6.71
N ASP A 102 -1.74 12.28 5.48
CA ASP A 102 -0.93 13.48 5.30
C ASP A 102 -1.70 14.73 5.77
N GLY A 103 -3.03 14.70 5.68
CA GLY A 103 -3.89 15.73 6.22
C GLY A 103 -5.38 15.38 6.14
N VAL A 104 -6.19 16.24 6.74
CA VAL A 104 -7.65 16.21 6.68
C VAL A 104 -8.13 17.59 6.22
N THR A 105 -9.16 17.63 5.39
CA THR A 105 -9.86 18.87 5.01
C THR A 105 -11.35 18.75 5.20
N ILE A 106 -12.07 19.87 5.14
CA ILE A 106 -13.53 19.89 5.12
C ILE A 106 -13.98 20.29 3.72
N HIS A 107 -14.61 19.37 3.01
CA HIS A 107 -15.21 19.61 1.71
C HIS A 107 -16.73 19.59 1.79
N LYS A 108 -17.38 20.70 1.44
CA LYS A 108 -18.85 20.85 1.49
C LYS A 108 -19.47 20.42 2.84
N GLY A 109 -18.74 20.65 3.94
CA GLY A 109 -19.19 20.35 5.30
C GLY A 109 -18.91 18.91 5.76
N ILE A 110 -18.27 18.06 4.96
CA ILE A 110 -17.85 16.71 5.34
C ILE A 110 -16.33 16.60 5.40
N PRO A 111 -15.77 15.79 6.35
CA PRO A 111 -14.34 15.57 6.40
C PRO A 111 -13.87 14.68 5.25
N ALA A 112 -12.69 15.01 4.72
CA ALA A 112 -12.04 14.25 3.67
C ALA A 112 -10.55 14.06 3.98
N VAL A 113 -10.00 12.90 3.61
CA VAL A 113 -8.56 12.63 3.68
C VAL A 113 -7.85 13.45 2.60
N VAL A 114 -6.64 13.92 2.90
CA VAL A 114 -5.72 14.45 1.89
C VAL A 114 -4.44 13.62 1.93
N GLU A 115 -4.09 12.98 0.80
CA GLU A 115 -2.91 12.14 0.63
C GLU A 115 -2.02 12.68 -0.47
N SER A 116 -0.89 13.27 -0.12
CA SER A 116 0.02 13.93 -1.06
C SER A 116 0.89 12.96 -1.83
N LYS A 117 1.12 13.21 -3.13
CA LYS A 117 2.00 12.40 -3.96
C LYS A 117 2.93 13.26 -4.81
N THR A 118 4.16 12.78 -4.99
CA THR A 118 5.12 13.32 -5.95
C THR A 118 5.52 12.25 -6.95
N THR A 119 5.59 12.58 -8.23
CA THR A 119 5.95 11.64 -9.28
C THR A 119 6.62 12.34 -10.46
N SER A 120 7.38 11.59 -11.24
CA SER A 120 7.82 12.02 -12.58
C SER A 120 6.92 11.51 -13.71
N LEU A 121 5.99 10.60 -13.37
CA LEU A 121 5.09 9.94 -14.33
C LEU A 121 3.79 10.73 -14.48
N TYR A 122 3.22 10.65 -15.67
CA TYR A 122 1.86 11.13 -15.92
C TYR A 122 0.85 10.03 -15.56
N TYR A 123 -0.18 10.41 -14.84
CA TYR A 123 -1.32 9.56 -14.54
C TYR A 123 -2.57 10.15 -15.20
N SER A 124 -3.17 9.44 -16.14
CA SER A 124 -4.54 9.74 -16.61
C SER A 124 -5.56 9.36 -15.54
N GLU A 125 -5.28 8.27 -14.82
CA GLU A 125 -6.02 7.77 -13.67
C GLU A 125 -5.03 7.37 -12.59
N LEU A 126 -5.44 7.45 -11.33
CA LEU A 126 -4.58 7.04 -10.22
C LEU A 126 -4.19 5.55 -10.33
N PRO A 127 -2.92 5.20 -10.13
CA PRO A 127 -2.49 3.81 -10.04
C PRO A 127 -3.24 3.05 -8.95
N GLN A 128 -3.58 1.78 -9.20
CA GLN A 128 -4.33 0.93 -8.28
C GLN A 128 -3.68 0.82 -6.89
N GLY A 129 -2.34 0.85 -6.83
CA GLY A 129 -1.62 0.87 -5.55
C GLY A 129 -1.89 2.12 -4.71
N ILE A 130 -2.08 3.29 -5.35
CA ILE A 130 -2.47 4.53 -4.65
C ILE A 130 -3.94 4.43 -4.22
N ILE A 131 -4.82 3.92 -5.09
CA ILE A 131 -6.22 3.68 -4.74
C ILE A 131 -6.33 2.74 -3.52
N ALA A 132 -5.59 1.62 -3.49
CA ALA A 132 -5.59 0.71 -2.36
C ALA A 132 -5.14 1.38 -1.05
N GLN A 133 -4.10 2.23 -1.11
CA GLN A 133 -3.64 3.01 0.04
C GLN A 133 -4.73 3.95 0.55
N VAL A 134 -5.36 4.72 -0.34
CA VAL A 134 -6.39 5.70 0.02
C VAL A 134 -7.65 5.02 0.55
N GLN A 135 -8.08 3.92 -0.05
CA GLN A 135 -9.24 3.16 0.43
C GLN A 135 -9.00 2.56 1.83
N GLN A 136 -7.76 2.14 2.13
CA GLN A 136 -7.40 1.74 3.49
C GLN A 136 -7.50 2.91 4.48
N GLN A 137 -7.03 4.11 4.08
CA GLN A 137 -7.16 5.31 4.92
C GLN A 137 -8.64 5.68 5.15
N LEU A 138 -9.48 5.60 4.12
CA LEU A 138 -10.92 5.83 4.24
C LEU A 138 -11.59 4.79 5.16
N ALA A 139 -11.19 3.51 5.08
CA ALA A 139 -11.67 2.48 5.99
C ALA A 139 -11.27 2.74 7.46
N CYS A 140 -10.08 3.30 7.70
CA CYS A 140 -9.62 3.65 9.05
C CYS A 140 -10.29 4.91 9.60
N THR A 141 -10.52 5.91 8.76
CA THR A 141 -11.10 7.20 9.17
C THR A 141 -12.63 7.17 9.23
N GLY A 142 -13.27 6.29 8.46
CA GLY A 142 -14.71 6.30 8.22
C GLY A 142 -15.17 7.49 7.39
N TYR A 143 -14.26 8.16 6.66
CA TYR A 143 -14.60 9.26 5.77
C TYR A 143 -15.02 8.72 4.39
N GLU A 144 -15.86 9.50 3.70
CA GLU A 144 -16.44 9.10 2.41
C GLU A 144 -15.64 9.59 1.21
N LEU A 145 -14.68 10.50 1.42
CA LEU A 145 -13.95 11.18 0.35
C LEU A 145 -12.47 11.33 0.72
N ALA A 146 -11.62 11.22 -0.29
CA ALA A 146 -10.22 11.62 -0.22
C ALA A 146 -9.83 12.47 -1.43
N PHE A 147 -8.91 13.40 -1.22
CA PHE A 147 -8.21 14.15 -2.25
C PHE A 147 -6.78 13.64 -2.35
N VAL A 148 -6.33 13.39 -3.57
CA VAL A 148 -4.95 12.99 -3.85
C VAL A 148 -4.31 14.06 -4.73
N PRO A 149 -3.72 15.11 -4.12
CA PRO A 149 -2.90 16.07 -4.83
C PRO A 149 -1.60 15.41 -5.29
N VAL A 150 -1.34 15.45 -6.59
CA VAL A 150 -0.17 14.87 -7.23
C VAL A 150 0.67 15.96 -7.87
N PHE A 151 1.87 16.18 -7.35
CA PHE A 151 2.86 17.03 -7.97
C PHE A 151 3.74 16.23 -8.92
N ARG A 152 3.62 16.50 -10.21
CA ARG A 152 4.50 15.93 -11.21
C ARG A 152 5.71 16.82 -11.40
N GLN A 153 6.82 16.40 -10.86
CA GLN A 153 8.08 17.11 -10.72
C GLN A 153 8.37 18.13 -11.84
N GLY A 154 8.24 19.44 -11.49
CA GLY A 154 8.53 20.56 -12.36
C GLY A 154 7.61 20.76 -13.58
N ARG A 155 6.44 20.09 -13.62
CA ARG A 155 5.54 20.15 -14.79
C ARG A 155 4.15 20.64 -14.45
N ASP A 156 3.44 19.92 -13.58
CA ASP A 156 2.04 20.23 -13.25
C ASP A 156 1.66 19.72 -11.86
N PHE A 157 0.49 20.15 -11.46
CA PHE A 157 -0.17 19.76 -10.23
C PHE A 157 -1.59 19.32 -10.58
N HIS A 158 -2.01 18.17 -10.11
CA HIS A 158 -3.34 17.64 -10.34
C HIS A 158 -3.94 17.08 -9.06
N VAL A 159 -5.23 17.32 -8.85
CA VAL A 159 -5.95 16.80 -7.69
C VAL A 159 -6.95 15.77 -8.16
N TYR A 160 -6.80 14.53 -7.68
CA TYR A 160 -7.76 13.46 -7.90
C TYR A 160 -8.71 13.38 -6.70
N GLU A 161 -9.98 13.09 -6.98
CA GLU A 161 -10.98 12.77 -5.96
C GLU A 161 -11.17 11.24 -5.94
N VAL A 162 -11.21 10.66 -4.74
CA VAL A 162 -11.43 9.23 -4.53
C VAL A 162 -12.56 9.07 -3.52
N GLU A 163 -13.69 8.56 -3.99
CA GLU A 163 -14.81 8.21 -3.14
C GLU A 163 -14.57 6.86 -2.44
N ALA A 164 -15.14 6.69 -1.26
CA ALA A 164 -15.10 5.44 -0.53
C ALA A 164 -15.84 4.35 -1.32
N ASP A 165 -15.16 3.23 -1.54
CA ASP A 165 -15.75 2.02 -2.12
C ASP A 165 -15.73 0.90 -1.05
N PRO A 166 -16.85 0.66 -0.35
CA PRO A 166 -16.89 -0.35 0.71
C PRO A 166 -16.51 -1.75 0.26
N MET A 167 -16.85 -2.15 -0.97
CA MET A 167 -16.48 -3.47 -1.48
C MET A 167 -14.96 -3.58 -1.68
N TYR A 168 -14.35 -2.54 -2.23
CA TYR A 168 -12.91 -2.53 -2.42
C TYR A 168 -12.17 -2.35 -1.09
N GLN A 169 -12.72 -1.57 -0.15
CA GLN A 169 -12.20 -1.49 1.23
C GLN A 169 -12.17 -2.86 1.91
N ASP A 170 -13.28 -3.59 1.87
CA ASP A 170 -13.35 -4.95 2.41
C ASP A 170 -12.32 -5.87 1.78
N PHE A 171 -12.13 -5.81 0.46
CA PHE A 171 -11.11 -6.58 -0.23
C PHE A 171 -9.69 -6.22 0.27
N VAL A 172 -9.34 -4.93 0.33
CA VAL A 172 -8.04 -4.45 0.80
C VAL A 172 -7.77 -4.88 2.25
N ILE A 173 -8.74 -4.64 3.14
CA ILE A 173 -8.63 -4.97 4.56
C ILE A 173 -8.46 -6.48 4.75
N ASN A 174 -9.24 -7.31 4.05
CA ASN A 174 -9.11 -8.77 4.13
C ASN A 174 -7.72 -9.24 3.66
N LYS A 175 -7.15 -8.64 2.62
CA LYS A 175 -5.77 -8.93 2.18
C LYS A 175 -4.73 -8.53 3.22
N MET A 176 -4.92 -7.39 3.88
CA MET A 176 -4.04 -6.98 4.98
C MET A 176 -4.15 -7.91 6.19
N VAL A 177 -5.35 -8.38 6.54
CA VAL A 177 -5.58 -9.38 7.59
C VAL A 177 -4.89 -10.71 7.25
N GLU A 178 -5.01 -11.17 6.00
CA GLU A 178 -4.35 -12.39 5.52
C GLU A 178 -2.82 -12.31 5.70
N VAL A 179 -2.20 -11.24 5.20
CA VAL A 179 -0.74 -11.04 5.33
C VAL A 179 -0.33 -10.91 6.79
N TRP A 180 -1.10 -10.19 7.60
CA TRP A 180 -0.83 -10.05 9.03
C TRP A 180 -0.90 -11.41 9.77
N GLY A 181 -1.83 -12.28 9.39
CA GLY A 181 -1.87 -13.65 9.87
C GLY A 181 -0.57 -14.42 9.62
N HIS A 182 0.02 -14.25 8.44
CA HIS A 182 1.34 -14.82 8.14
C HIS A 182 2.45 -14.20 9.00
N VAL A 183 2.41 -12.90 9.24
CA VAL A 183 3.39 -12.23 10.12
C VAL A 183 3.35 -12.79 11.53
N LEU A 184 2.16 -12.97 12.11
CA LEU A 184 1.98 -13.46 13.47
C LEU A 184 2.35 -14.94 13.63
N ASN A 185 2.08 -15.75 12.62
CA ASN A 185 2.34 -17.20 12.63
C ASN A 185 3.75 -17.56 12.12
N GLU A 186 4.59 -16.56 11.80
CA GLU A 186 5.93 -16.76 11.24
C GLU A 186 5.94 -17.64 9.98
N THR A 187 4.88 -17.50 9.16
CA THR A 187 4.74 -18.15 7.86
C THR A 187 4.84 -17.13 6.73
N LEU A 188 4.91 -17.59 5.49
CA LEU A 188 4.98 -16.71 4.33
C LEU A 188 3.72 -16.83 3.46
N PRO A 189 3.18 -15.74 2.94
CA PRO A 189 2.17 -15.77 1.90
C PRO A 189 2.63 -16.57 0.68
N PRO A 190 1.72 -17.06 -0.18
CA PRO A 190 2.09 -17.70 -1.44
C PRO A 190 3.01 -16.80 -2.26
N PRO A 191 4.06 -17.36 -2.91
CA PRO A 191 4.97 -16.59 -3.75
C PRO A 191 4.23 -16.03 -4.97
N MET A 192 4.44 -14.75 -5.28
CA MET A 192 3.82 -14.05 -6.41
C MET A 192 4.83 -13.63 -7.47
N THR A 193 6.10 -13.46 -7.09
CA THR A 193 7.16 -13.01 -7.99
C THR A 193 8.22 -14.08 -8.19
N PRO A 194 9.03 -14.03 -9.28
CA PRO A 194 10.16 -14.94 -9.44
C PRO A 194 11.15 -14.91 -8.27
N ASP A 195 11.32 -13.75 -7.64
CA ASP A 195 12.22 -13.60 -6.51
C ASP A 195 11.66 -14.25 -5.24
N ASP A 196 10.33 -14.19 -5.02
CA ASP A 196 9.68 -14.95 -3.95
C ASP A 196 9.88 -16.46 -4.11
N PHE A 197 9.78 -16.95 -5.36
CA PHE A 197 10.03 -18.37 -5.63
C PHE A 197 11.47 -18.75 -5.36
N LYS A 198 12.45 -17.94 -5.77
CA LYS A 198 13.87 -18.21 -5.49
C LYS A 198 14.19 -18.17 -4.00
N GLU A 199 13.60 -17.21 -3.27
CA GLU A 199 13.77 -17.12 -1.82
C GLU A 199 13.19 -18.34 -1.09
N ARG A 200 12.00 -18.80 -1.51
CA ARG A 200 11.31 -19.93 -0.90
C ARG A 200 11.92 -21.28 -1.29
N TYR A 201 12.46 -21.38 -2.50
CA TYR A 201 13.02 -22.59 -3.09
C TYR A 201 14.41 -22.29 -3.67
N PRO A 202 15.41 -22.01 -2.78
CA PRO A 202 16.73 -21.52 -3.22
C PRO A 202 17.53 -22.54 -3.99
N ASP A 203 17.31 -23.85 -3.74
CA ASP A 203 18.08 -24.94 -4.33
C ASP A 203 17.16 -25.95 -5.04
N ASP A 204 17.59 -26.35 -6.23
CA ASP A 204 17.14 -27.57 -6.86
C ASP A 204 17.97 -28.74 -6.26
N PHE A 205 17.40 -29.44 -5.31
CA PHE A 205 18.06 -30.58 -4.67
C PHE A 205 18.21 -31.81 -5.59
N GLY A 206 18.02 -31.64 -6.92
CA GLY A 206 18.19 -32.69 -7.91
C GLY A 206 17.14 -33.81 -7.82
N GLY A 207 16.06 -33.60 -7.09
CA GLY A 207 14.95 -34.55 -7.01
C GLY A 207 14.11 -34.50 -8.27
N GLU A 208 13.94 -35.61 -8.96
CA GLU A 208 12.97 -35.71 -10.04
C GLU A 208 11.56 -35.88 -9.44
N ALA A 209 10.65 -34.96 -9.77
CA ALA A 209 9.22 -35.08 -9.47
C ALA A 209 8.44 -35.19 -10.78
N LEU A 210 7.47 -36.08 -10.81
CA LEU A 210 6.51 -36.13 -11.94
C LEU A 210 5.68 -34.87 -11.91
N ALA A 211 5.80 -34.07 -12.97
CA ALA A 211 5.01 -32.86 -13.14
C ALA A 211 3.51 -33.20 -13.23
N SER A 212 2.69 -32.45 -12.50
CA SER A 212 1.24 -32.57 -12.67
C SER A 212 0.83 -32.18 -14.11
N ARG A 213 -0.30 -32.68 -14.59
CA ARG A 213 -0.84 -32.28 -15.91
C ARG A 213 -1.02 -30.76 -16.04
N GLU A 214 -1.34 -30.09 -14.95
CA GLU A 214 -1.48 -28.65 -14.89
C GLU A 214 -0.13 -27.95 -15.05
N ALA A 215 0.91 -28.40 -14.36
CA ALA A 215 2.27 -27.89 -14.48
C ALA A 215 2.80 -28.03 -15.92
N VAL A 216 2.58 -29.18 -16.56
CA VAL A 216 2.95 -29.40 -17.96
C VAL A 216 2.26 -28.38 -18.88
N ARG A 217 0.95 -28.18 -18.73
CA ARG A 217 0.20 -27.18 -19.53
C ARG A 217 0.69 -25.75 -19.31
N MET A 218 1.07 -25.40 -18.07
CA MET A 218 1.62 -24.06 -17.76
C MET A 218 2.97 -23.85 -18.45
N VAL A 219 3.84 -24.85 -18.43
CA VAL A 219 5.15 -24.80 -19.11
C VAL A 219 4.99 -24.69 -20.62
N GLU A 220 4.09 -25.47 -21.23
CA GLU A 220 3.78 -25.40 -22.65
C GLU A 220 3.25 -24.02 -23.04
N LYS A 221 2.34 -23.45 -22.24
CA LYS A 221 1.82 -22.09 -22.44
C LYS A 221 2.92 -21.04 -22.31
N LEU A 222 3.83 -21.18 -21.33
CA LEU A 222 4.96 -20.27 -21.15
C LEU A 222 5.91 -20.30 -22.37
N HIS A 223 6.22 -21.49 -22.89
CA HIS A 223 7.02 -21.62 -24.11
C HIS A 223 6.36 -20.94 -25.30
N TRP A 224 5.06 -21.22 -25.51
CA TRP A 224 4.29 -20.58 -26.57
C TRP A 224 4.30 -19.04 -26.47
N LEU A 225 4.10 -18.48 -25.27
CA LEU A 225 4.16 -17.04 -25.03
C LEU A 225 5.54 -16.46 -25.33
N LYS A 226 6.61 -17.12 -24.88
CA LYS A 226 7.99 -16.70 -25.16
C LYS A 226 8.28 -16.67 -26.66
N ASP A 227 7.86 -17.70 -27.38
CA ASP A 227 8.01 -17.78 -28.85
C ASP A 227 7.23 -16.68 -29.56
N ALA A 228 6.01 -16.37 -29.09
CA ALA A 228 5.19 -15.31 -29.65
C ALA A 228 5.84 -13.92 -29.47
N ILE A 229 6.41 -13.65 -28.28
CA ILE A 229 7.13 -12.39 -27.98
C ILE A 229 8.39 -12.24 -28.83
N THR A 230 9.11 -13.35 -29.07
CA THR A 230 10.37 -13.31 -29.85
C THR A 230 10.12 -13.08 -31.34
N LYS A 231 8.91 -13.37 -31.83
CA LYS A 231 8.51 -13.21 -33.24
C LYS A 231 7.78 -11.89 -33.54
N ALA A 232 7.47 -11.10 -32.51
CA ALA A 232 6.83 -9.78 -32.61
C ALA A 232 7.84 -8.65 -32.61
#